data_000b16c47d6d7fd71cef440c9d45d073
#
_entry.id   000b16c47d6d7fd71cef440c9d45d073
#
_cell.length_a   1.000
_cell.length_b   1.000
_cell.length_c   1.000
_cell.angle_alpha   90.00
_cell.angle_beta   90.00
_cell.angle_gamma   90.00
#
_symmetry.space_group_name_H-M   'P 1'
#
loop_
_entity.id
_entity.type
_entity.pdbx_description
1 polymer ?
#
loop_
_entity_poly.entity_id
_entity_poly.type
_entity_poly.pdbx_seq_one_letter_code
_entity_poly.pdbx_strand_id
1 'polypeptide(L)'
;LRQVTKKLFCDLTTENCPGILYGIGVGPGDPKLMTIQALETIRGCDLIVLPAVSKEECYAYRIVEQVCQEIADMPLLCMPFPMIKDAQKLELAHKRIYDAMEDYLRQGLRVGMLTIGDPGIYSTYMYMHRCAADAGWEARIVSGVPSFCAVAARLGISLGEKDEEIHIIPTAYDVRESLGFHGTRIYMKSGKKLEEL
;
A
#
# COMPACT_ATOMS: atom_id res chain seq x y z
N LEU A 1 9.62 -26.32 7.86
CA LEU A 1 10.82 -26.02 8.68
C LEU A 1 10.75 -24.59 9.24
N ARG A 2 10.43 -23.53 8.45
CA ARG A 2 10.35 -22.14 8.94
C ARG A 2 9.29 -21.91 10.03
N GLN A 3 8.11 -22.52 9.94
CA GLN A 3 7.07 -22.43 10.97
C GLN A 3 7.47 -23.12 12.29
N VAL A 4 8.17 -24.23 12.19
CA VAL A 4 8.64 -24.96 13.38
C VAL A 4 9.75 -24.19 14.12
N THR A 5 10.66 -23.53 13.38
CA THR A 5 11.74 -22.74 13.99
C THR A 5 11.22 -21.47 14.66
N LYS A 6 10.19 -20.80 14.08
CA LYS A 6 9.58 -19.61 14.69
C LYS A 6 8.82 -19.93 15.98
N LYS A 7 8.12 -21.07 15.99
CA LYS A 7 7.42 -21.56 17.19
C LYS A 7 8.39 -21.91 18.34
N LEU A 8 9.55 -22.52 18.01
CA LEU A 8 10.58 -22.84 19.00
C LEU A 8 11.27 -21.58 19.59
N PHE A 9 11.41 -20.50 18.83
CA PHE A 9 12.00 -19.26 19.35
C PHE A 9 11.01 -18.42 20.18
N CYS A 10 9.70 -18.51 19.88
CA CYS A 10 8.67 -17.80 20.65
C CYS A 10 8.34 -18.54 21.97
N ASP A 11 8.48 -19.88 22.00
CA ASP A 11 8.23 -20.69 23.21
C ASP A 11 9.33 -20.52 24.29
N LEU A 12 10.47 -19.90 23.96
CA LEU A 12 11.57 -19.65 24.90
C LEU A 12 11.50 -18.26 25.58
N THR A 13 10.65 -17.36 25.09
CA THR A 13 10.38 -16.07 25.75
C THR A 13 8.86 -15.93 25.86
N THR A 14 8.33 -15.91 27.07
CA THR A 14 6.91 -15.72 27.39
C THR A 14 6.37 -14.33 27.05
N GLU A 15 7.00 -13.59 26.17
CA GLU A 15 6.53 -12.32 25.63
C GLU A 15 5.80 -12.57 24.31
N ASN A 16 4.47 -12.39 24.31
CA ASN A 16 3.63 -12.30 23.13
C ASN A 16 4.23 -11.19 22.23
N CYS A 17 4.96 -11.56 21.15
CA CYS A 17 5.40 -10.56 20.18
C CYS A 17 4.14 -9.90 19.60
N PRO A 18 3.95 -8.60 19.77
CA PRO A 18 2.77 -7.92 19.24
C PRO A 18 2.75 -8.05 17.71
N GLY A 19 1.55 -8.22 17.14
CA GLY A 19 1.38 -8.21 15.69
C GLY A 19 1.79 -6.88 15.10
N ILE A 20 2.26 -6.90 13.84
CA ILE A 20 2.71 -5.70 13.14
C ILE A 20 1.97 -5.59 11.80
N LEU A 21 1.42 -4.41 11.50
CA LEU A 21 0.82 -4.10 10.22
C LEU A 21 1.82 -3.37 9.31
N TYR A 22 2.03 -3.89 8.10
CA TYR A 22 2.86 -3.27 7.08
C TYR A 22 2.02 -2.80 5.90
N GLY A 23 2.15 -1.54 5.48
CA GLY A 23 1.74 -1.10 4.16
C GLY A 23 2.92 -1.19 3.21
N ILE A 24 2.83 -2.03 2.20
CA ILE A 24 3.95 -2.36 1.35
C ILE A 24 3.72 -1.80 -0.06
N GLY A 25 4.52 -0.81 -0.42
CA GLY A 25 4.55 -0.24 -1.76
C GLY A 25 5.22 -1.19 -2.75
N VAL A 26 4.46 -1.65 -3.76
CA VAL A 26 4.98 -2.59 -4.75
C VAL A 26 5.43 -1.90 -6.05
N GLY A 27 5.53 -0.58 -6.04
CA GLY A 27 5.87 0.19 -7.22
C GLY A 27 4.71 0.36 -8.21
N PRO A 28 4.93 1.06 -9.34
CA PRO A 28 3.86 1.55 -10.23
C PRO A 28 3.42 0.57 -11.31
N GLY A 29 4.02 -0.62 -11.40
CA GLY A 29 3.67 -1.61 -12.42
C GLY A 29 4.83 -2.46 -12.91
N ASP A 30 5.99 -1.87 -13.19
CA ASP A 30 7.21 -2.62 -13.52
C ASP A 30 7.75 -3.30 -12.25
N PRO A 31 7.83 -4.65 -12.20
CA PRO A 31 8.35 -5.36 -11.03
C PRO A 31 9.80 -5.01 -10.68
N LYS A 32 10.59 -4.52 -11.63
CA LYS A 32 11.95 -4.03 -11.39
C LYS A 32 12.01 -2.75 -10.57
N LEU A 33 10.87 -2.06 -10.40
CA LEU A 33 10.75 -0.87 -9.58
C LEU A 33 10.27 -1.19 -8.15
N MET A 34 10.17 -2.46 -7.79
CA MET A 34 9.99 -2.85 -6.39
C MET A 34 11.28 -2.60 -5.60
N THR A 35 11.12 -2.08 -4.39
CA THR A 35 12.27 -1.92 -3.49
C THR A 35 12.68 -3.25 -2.89
N ILE A 36 13.98 -3.41 -2.57
CA ILE A 36 14.49 -4.58 -1.85
C ILE A 36 13.77 -4.73 -0.51
N GLN A 37 13.52 -3.61 0.19
CA GLN A 37 12.80 -3.60 1.45
C GLN A 37 11.37 -4.15 1.31
N ALA A 38 10.68 -3.83 0.22
CA ALA A 38 9.34 -4.37 -0.05
C ALA A 38 9.38 -5.90 -0.20
N LEU A 39 10.33 -6.43 -0.97
CA LEU A 39 10.51 -7.87 -1.17
C LEU A 39 10.84 -8.59 0.14
N GLU A 40 11.78 -8.06 0.93
CA GLU A 40 12.17 -8.63 2.22
C GLU A 40 11.01 -8.60 3.22
N THR A 41 10.23 -7.50 3.24
CA THR A 41 9.07 -7.40 4.12
C THR A 41 7.99 -8.41 3.72
N ILE A 42 7.66 -8.54 2.43
CA ILE A 42 6.71 -9.54 1.93
C ILE A 42 7.12 -10.94 2.41
N ARG A 43 8.37 -11.34 2.17
CA ARG A 43 8.90 -12.64 2.60
C ARG A 43 8.87 -12.84 4.12
N GLY A 44 8.90 -11.77 4.86
CA GLY A 44 8.83 -11.78 6.33
C GLY A 44 7.43 -11.76 6.91
N CYS A 45 6.38 -11.50 6.13
CA CYS A 45 4.99 -11.51 6.58
C CYS A 45 4.45 -12.92 6.78
N ASP A 46 3.50 -13.05 7.71
CA ASP A 46 2.78 -14.29 7.98
C ASP A 46 1.46 -14.35 7.19
N LEU A 47 0.92 -13.18 6.82
CA LEU A 47 -0.30 -12.99 6.03
C LEU A 47 -0.14 -11.80 5.08
N ILE A 48 -0.60 -11.94 3.84
CA ILE A 48 -0.67 -10.86 2.87
C ILE A 48 -2.13 -10.47 2.60
N VAL A 49 -2.43 -9.19 2.77
CA VAL A 49 -3.74 -8.59 2.48
C VAL A 49 -3.72 -7.98 1.09
N LEU A 50 -4.68 -8.38 0.27
CA LEU A 50 -4.87 -7.92 -1.10
C LEU A 50 -6.09 -6.99 -1.17
N PRO A 51 -5.95 -5.72 -1.59
CA PRO A 51 -7.06 -4.78 -1.70
C PRO A 51 -7.92 -5.05 -2.95
N ALA A 52 -8.42 -6.26 -3.11
CA ALA A 52 -9.19 -6.71 -4.25
C ALA A 52 -10.14 -7.85 -3.85
N VAL A 53 -11.08 -8.19 -4.73
CA VAL A 53 -12.03 -9.29 -4.53
C VAL A 53 -11.33 -10.65 -4.62
N SER A 54 -10.33 -10.76 -5.49
CA SER A 54 -9.51 -11.97 -5.65
C SER A 54 -8.07 -11.62 -5.97
N LYS A 55 -7.15 -12.58 -5.90
CA LYS A 55 -5.75 -12.36 -6.25
C LYS A 55 -5.57 -12.07 -7.75
N GLU A 56 -6.39 -12.65 -8.59
CA GLU A 56 -6.37 -12.45 -10.05
C GLU A 56 -6.74 -11.00 -10.42
N GLU A 57 -7.61 -10.37 -9.65
CA GLU A 57 -8.01 -8.97 -9.83
C GLU A 57 -7.09 -7.98 -9.12
N CYS A 58 -6.19 -8.47 -8.27
CA CYS A 58 -5.27 -7.62 -7.52
C CYS A 58 -4.05 -7.21 -8.35
N TYR A 59 -4.03 -5.97 -8.82
CA TYR A 59 -2.91 -5.44 -9.61
C TYR A 59 -1.58 -5.48 -8.84
N ALA A 60 -1.61 -5.16 -7.54
CA ALA A 60 -0.42 -5.21 -6.68
C ALA A 60 0.13 -6.63 -6.56
N TYR A 61 -0.73 -7.65 -6.43
CA TYR A 61 -0.32 -9.04 -6.40
C TYR A 61 0.37 -9.46 -7.71
N ARG A 62 -0.21 -9.07 -8.86
CA ARG A 62 0.35 -9.38 -10.19
C ARG A 62 1.73 -8.77 -10.43
N ILE A 63 2.06 -7.65 -9.77
CA ILE A 63 3.41 -7.07 -9.81
C ILE A 63 4.37 -7.95 -8.99
N VAL A 64 3.98 -8.29 -7.76
CA VAL A 64 4.82 -9.04 -6.83
C VAL A 64 5.13 -10.46 -7.33
N GLU A 65 4.13 -11.16 -7.84
CA GLU A 65 4.24 -12.55 -8.33
C GLU A 65 5.32 -12.73 -9.40
N GLN A 66 5.64 -11.68 -10.18
CA GLN A 66 6.67 -11.73 -11.23
C GLN A 66 8.11 -11.77 -10.66
N VAL A 67 8.32 -11.30 -9.42
CA VAL A 67 9.67 -11.20 -8.80
C VAL A 67 9.76 -11.93 -7.45
N CYS A 68 8.63 -12.36 -6.91
CA CYS A 68 8.52 -13.09 -5.65
C CYS A 68 7.50 -14.22 -5.82
N GLN A 69 7.93 -15.33 -6.43
CA GLN A 69 7.04 -16.47 -6.71
C GLN A 69 6.50 -17.11 -5.43
N GLU A 70 7.24 -16.99 -4.33
CA GLU A 70 6.87 -17.53 -3.02
C GLU A 70 5.56 -16.94 -2.47
N ILE A 71 5.12 -15.79 -3.00
CA ILE A 71 3.84 -15.16 -2.59
C ILE A 71 2.64 -16.06 -2.91
N ALA A 72 2.75 -16.93 -3.91
CA ALA A 72 1.69 -17.86 -4.30
C ALA A 72 1.36 -18.88 -3.20
N ASP A 73 2.36 -19.23 -2.38
CA ASP A 73 2.27 -20.22 -1.30
C ASP A 73 1.99 -19.56 0.07
N MET A 74 1.92 -18.23 0.12
CA MET A 74 1.64 -17.50 1.36
C MET A 74 0.13 -17.44 1.66
N PRO A 75 -0.26 -17.35 2.95
CA PRO A 75 -1.63 -17.02 3.30
C PRO A 75 -2.04 -15.67 2.72
N LEU A 76 -3.14 -15.65 1.96
CA LEU A 76 -3.68 -14.45 1.32
C LEU A 76 -5.06 -14.12 1.87
N LEU A 77 -5.33 -12.85 2.14
CA LEU A 77 -6.62 -12.32 2.55
C LEU A 77 -7.07 -11.25 1.54
N CYS A 78 -8.09 -11.57 0.74
CA CYS A 78 -8.67 -10.63 -0.22
C CYS A 78 -9.72 -9.76 0.48
N MET A 79 -9.52 -8.44 0.45
CA MET A 79 -10.39 -7.45 1.09
C MET A 79 -10.66 -6.28 0.15
N PRO A 80 -11.77 -6.29 -0.59
CA PRO A 80 -12.08 -5.19 -1.50
C PRO A 80 -12.40 -3.90 -0.73
N PHE A 81 -11.76 -2.80 -1.12
CA PHE A 81 -12.05 -1.49 -0.59
C PHE A 81 -13.14 -0.82 -1.43
N PRO A 82 -14.31 -0.51 -0.84
CA PRO A 82 -15.42 0.04 -1.60
C PRO A 82 -15.15 1.51 -1.97
N MET A 83 -15.47 1.87 -3.21
CA MET A 83 -15.44 3.24 -3.72
C MET A 83 -16.77 3.94 -3.41
N ILE A 84 -17.00 4.32 -2.15
CA ILE A 84 -18.24 4.93 -1.67
C ILE A 84 -18.01 6.44 -1.52
N LYS A 85 -18.94 7.27 -2.03
CA LYS A 85 -18.88 8.75 -1.87
C LYS A 85 -19.35 9.21 -0.50
N ASP A 86 -20.23 8.46 0.15
CA ASP A 86 -20.74 8.75 1.50
C ASP A 86 -19.64 8.47 2.53
N ALA A 87 -19.20 9.54 3.21
CA ALA A 87 -18.08 9.48 4.14
C ALA A 87 -18.36 8.54 5.34
N GLN A 88 -19.58 8.52 5.88
CA GLN A 88 -19.94 7.68 7.01
C GLN A 88 -19.93 6.19 6.64
N LYS A 89 -20.51 5.87 5.46
CA LYS A 89 -20.50 4.49 4.95
C LYS A 89 -19.10 4.01 4.61
N LEU A 90 -18.26 4.91 4.09
CA LEU A 90 -16.85 4.62 3.79
C LEU A 90 -16.08 4.31 5.07
N GLU A 91 -16.26 5.12 6.11
CA GLU A 91 -15.62 4.92 7.42
C GLU A 91 -16.04 3.58 8.06
N LEU A 92 -17.34 3.25 8.04
CA LEU A 92 -17.85 1.97 8.52
C LEU A 92 -17.28 0.78 7.73
N ALA A 93 -17.11 0.92 6.42
CA ALA A 93 -16.50 -0.11 5.58
C ALA A 93 -15.01 -0.29 5.92
N HIS A 94 -14.27 0.80 6.07
CA HIS A 94 -12.87 0.76 6.48
C HIS A 94 -12.71 0.12 7.88
N LYS A 95 -13.58 0.46 8.81
CA LYS A 95 -13.56 -0.13 10.14
C LYS A 95 -13.76 -1.65 10.08
N ARG A 96 -14.73 -2.15 9.32
CA ARG A 96 -14.95 -3.60 9.15
C ARG A 96 -13.75 -4.32 8.55
N ILE A 97 -13.09 -3.69 7.57
CA ILE A 97 -11.87 -4.22 6.96
C ILE A 97 -10.75 -4.28 8.00
N TYR A 98 -10.60 -3.22 8.79
CA TYR A 98 -9.60 -3.18 9.86
C TYR A 98 -9.89 -4.22 10.94
N ASP A 99 -11.12 -4.33 11.44
CA ASP A 99 -11.51 -5.29 12.46
C ASP A 99 -11.13 -6.74 12.06
N ALA A 100 -11.33 -7.09 10.78
CA ALA A 100 -10.93 -8.39 10.26
C ALA A 100 -9.40 -8.58 10.19
N MET A 101 -8.61 -7.52 9.99
CA MET A 101 -7.15 -7.59 10.05
C MET A 101 -6.64 -7.62 11.49
N GLU A 102 -7.30 -6.90 12.41
CA GLU A 102 -6.91 -6.84 13.81
C GLU A 102 -6.90 -8.22 14.50
N ASP A 103 -7.81 -9.11 14.12
CA ASP A 103 -7.84 -10.49 14.65
C ASP A 103 -6.52 -11.24 14.36
N TYR A 104 -5.86 -10.97 13.26
CA TYR A 104 -4.54 -11.52 12.95
C TYR A 104 -3.42 -10.83 13.72
N LEU A 105 -3.50 -9.51 13.93
CA LEU A 105 -2.55 -8.79 14.78
C LEU A 105 -2.58 -9.25 16.22
N ARG A 106 -3.78 -9.55 16.76
CA ARG A 106 -3.97 -10.14 18.11
C ARG A 106 -3.31 -11.52 18.27
N GLN A 107 -3.15 -12.26 17.17
CA GLN A 107 -2.44 -13.53 17.14
C GLN A 107 -0.91 -13.36 17.03
N GLY A 108 -0.40 -12.12 17.07
CA GLY A 108 1.03 -11.82 16.95
C GLY A 108 1.57 -11.93 15.51
N LEU A 109 0.69 -11.91 14.49
CA LEU A 109 1.11 -12.09 13.10
C LEU A 109 1.62 -10.78 12.48
N ARG A 110 2.57 -10.93 11.56
CA ARG A 110 3.06 -9.87 10.69
C ARG A 110 2.18 -9.81 9.45
N VAL A 111 1.33 -8.80 9.38
CA VAL A 111 0.33 -8.62 8.32
C VAL A 111 0.84 -7.59 7.31
N GLY A 112 1.01 -7.98 6.06
CA GLY A 112 1.44 -7.09 4.97
C GLY A 112 0.30 -6.75 4.02
N MET A 113 -0.10 -5.47 3.91
CA MET A 113 -1.07 -5.01 2.92
C MET A 113 -0.33 -4.45 1.69
N LEU A 114 -0.57 -5.05 0.52
CA LEU A 114 0.03 -4.59 -0.73
C LEU A 114 -0.66 -3.32 -1.25
N THR A 115 0.13 -2.41 -1.80
CA THR A 115 -0.36 -1.17 -2.39
C THR A 115 0.44 -0.83 -3.65
N ILE A 116 -0.23 -0.40 -4.72
CA ILE A 116 0.42 0.08 -5.94
C ILE A 116 1.11 1.42 -5.66
N GLY A 117 2.31 1.61 -6.19
CA GLY A 117 3.11 2.81 -5.95
C GLY A 117 3.67 2.85 -4.54
N ASP A 118 3.44 3.95 -3.83
CA ASP A 118 3.87 4.20 -2.46
C ASP A 118 2.68 4.31 -1.51
N PRO A 119 2.71 3.67 -0.32
CA PRO A 119 1.61 3.72 0.65
C PRO A 119 1.33 5.12 1.21
N GLY A 120 2.31 6.02 1.21
CA GLY A 120 2.16 7.40 1.67
C GLY A 120 1.46 8.33 0.69
N ILE A 121 1.24 7.89 -0.58
CA ILE A 121 0.68 8.73 -1.65
C ILE A 121 -0.74 8.26 -2.02
N TYR A 122 -1.76 8.91 -1.47
CA TYR A 122 -3.19 8.66 -1.74
C TYR A 122 -3.61 7.18 -1.70
N SER A 123 -3.03 6.42 -0.78
CA SER A 123 -3.30 5.00 -0.60
C SER A 123 -4.40 4.74 0.43
N THR A 124 -5.21 3.71 0.19
CA THR A 124 -6.19 3.19 1.15
C THR A 124 -5.54 2.56 2.38
N TYR A 125 -4.28 2.12 2.28
CA TYR A 125 -3.53 1.62 3.43
C TYR A 125 -3.49 2.61 4.59
N MET A 126 -3.39 3.92 4.32
CA MET A 126 -3.28 4.94 5.37
C MET A 126 -4.51 5.02 6.29
N TYR A 127 -5.68 4.53 5.86
CA TYR A 127 -6.83 4.35 6.76
C TYR A 127 -6.57 3.20 7.74
N MET A 128 -6.06 2.09 7.25
CA MET A 128 -5.71 0.92 8.08
C MET A 128 -4.57 1.23 9.03
N HIS A 129 -3.57 1.98 8.54
CA HIS A 129 -2.45 2.46 9.35
C HIS A 129 -2.91 3.26 10.57
N ARG A 130 -3.81 4.23 10.35
CA ARG A 130 -4.36 5.05 11.44
C ARG A 130 -5.17 4.21 12.42
N CYS A 131 -6.06 3.35 11.93
CA CYS A 131 -6.84 2.47 12.80
C CYS A 131 -5.94 1.58 13.67
N ALA A 132 -4.87 1.02 13.10
CA ALA A 132 -3.92 0.20 13.84
C ALA A 132 -3.15 1.01 14.89
N ALA A 133 -2.66 2.20 14.54
CA ALA A 133 -1.96 3.08 15.45
C ALA A 133 -2.87 3.56 16.60
N ASP A 134 -4.11 3.94 16.31
CA ASP A 134 -5.11 4.36 17.31
C ASP A 134 -5.49 3.21 18.27
N ALA A 135 -5.44 1.97 17.79
CA ALA A 135 -5.65 0.77 18.60
C ALA A 135 -4.39 0.31 19.37
N GLY A 136 -3.25 1.01 19.21
CA GLY A 136 -1.99 0.71 19.90
C GLY A 136 -1.13 -0.36 19.23
N TRP A 137 -1.45 -0.78 17.99
CA TRP A 137 -0.62 -1.71 17.24
C TRP A 137 0.53 -0.99 16.54
N GLU A 138 1.64 -1.70 16.36
CA GLU A 138 2.71 -1.21 15.51
C GLU A 138 2.28 -1.26 14.04
N ALA A 139 2.32 -0.11 13.36
CA ALA A 139 2.02 0.04 11.95
C ALA A 139 3.21 0.69 11.23
N ARG A 140 3.67 0.08 10.13
CA ARG A 140 4.86 0.52 9.38
C ARG A 140 4.51 0.76 7.92
N ILE A 141 5.20 1.75 7.34
CA ILE A 141 5.15 2.03 5.89
C ILE A 141 6.45 1.53 5.28
N VAL A 142 6.32 0.72 4.24
CA VAL A 142 7.43 0.30 3.38
C VAL A 142 7.26 1.01 2.05
N SER A 143 8.13 1.99 1.79
CA SER A 143 8.02 2.85 0.62
C SER A 143 8.16 2.09 -0.69
N GLY A 144 7.43 2.55 -1.70
CA GLY A 144 7.51 2.11 -3.08
C GLY A 144 7.77 3.28 -4.03
N VAL A 145 8.08 3.00 -5.27
CA VAL A 145 8.26 4.03 -6.30
C VAL A 145 6.89 4.57 -6.74
N PRO A 146 6.60 5.88 -6.59
CA PRO A 146 5.37 6.47 -7.11
C PRO A 146 5.30 6.46 -8.64
N SER A 147 4.10 6.39 -9.20
CA SER A 147 3.92 6.33 -10.66
C SER A 147 4.49 7.53 -11.41
N PHE A 148 4.39 8.73 -10.87
CA PHE A 148 4.92 9.93 -11.51
C PHE A 148 6.44 9.94 -11.58
N CYS A 149 7.15 9.39 -10.59
CA CYS A 149 8.61 9.22 -10.66
C CYS A 149 9.00 8.23 -11.77
N ALA A 150 8.27 7.13 -11.90
CA ALA A 150 8.53 6.15 -12.96
C ALA A 150 8.24 6.70 -14.36
N VAL A 151 7.18 7.51 -14.50
CA VAL A 151 6.84 8.20 -15.76
C VAL A 151 7.94 9.20 -16.15
N ALA A 152 8.39 10.05 -15.23
CA ALA A 152 9.46 11.01 -15.45
C ALA A 152 10.76 10.32 -15.90
N ALA A 153 11.15 9.25 -15.18
CA ALA A 153 12.32 8.45 -15.53
C ALA A 153 12.21 7.83 -16.93
N ARG A 154 11.03 7.32 -17.31
CA ARG A 154 10.80 6.73 -18.62
C ARG A 154 10.83 7.76 -19.75
N LEU A 155 10.41 8.99 -19.48
CA LEU A 155 10.44 10.12 -20.43
C LEU A 155 11.83 10.80 -20.47
N GLY A 156 12.71 10.51 -19.51
CA GLY A 156 14.01 11.15 -19.39
C GLY A 156 13.91 12.63 -19.04
N ILE A 157 12.90 13.01 -18.24
CA ILE A 157 12.67 14.39 -17.81
C ILE A 157 12.80 14.53 -16.29
N SER A 158 13.18 15.73 -15.84
CA SER A 158 13.04 16.13 -14.44
C SER A 158 11.59 16.50 -14.12
N LEU A 159 11.15 16.25 -12.90
CA LEU A 159 9.87 16.76 -12.40
C LEU A 159 9.99 18.18 -11.83
N GLY A 160 11.17 18.58 -11.44
CA GLY A 160 11.46 19.93 -10.97
C GLY A 160 12.97 20.20 -11.00
N GLU A 161 13.36 21.42 -11.29
CA GLU A 161 14.75 21.85 -11.30
C GLU A 161 14.93 23.07 -10.39
N LYS A 162 16.06 23.11 -9.69
CA LYS A 162 16.43 24.18 -8.75
C LYS A 162 15.34 24.43 -7.70
N ASP A 163 14.65 25.58 -7.80
CA ASP A 163 13.62 26.10 -6.91
C ASP A 163 12.18 25.91 -7.46
N GLU A 164 12.03 25.10 -8.52
CA GLU A 164 10.73 24.82 -9.13
C GLU A 164 9.86 23.99 -8.19
N GLU A 165 8.63 24.46 -7.95
CA GLU A 165 7.66 23.78 -7.11
C GLU A 165 7.07 22.57 -7.83
N ILE A 166 6.76 21.51 -7.06
CA ILE A 166 6.08 20.31 -7.55
C ILE A 166 4.77 20.14 -6.79
N HIS A 167 3.65 20.19 -7.51
CA HIS A 167 2.31 20.02 -6.96
C HIS A 167 1.74 18.65 -7.32
N ILE A 168 1.43 17.83 -6.31
CA ILE A 168 0.78 16.53 -6.51
C ILE A 168 -0.72 16.70 -6.21
N ILE A 169 -1.55 16.58 -7.25
CA ILE A 169 -2.96 16.99 -7.24
C ILE A 169 -3.85 15.77 -7.52
N PRO A 170 -4.73 15.37 -6.57
CA PRO A 170 -5.72 14.32 -6.83
C PRO A 170 -6.87 14.89 -7.66
N THR A 171 -7.13 14.32 -8.82
CA THR A 171 -8.19 14.81 -9.76
C THR A 171 -9.62 14.52 -9.28
N ALA A 172 -9.79 13.91 -8.10
CA ALA A 172 -11.12 13.76 -7.49
C ALA A 172 -11.78 15.11 -7.13
N TYR A 173 -10.95 16.17 -7.00
CA TYR A 173 -11.37 17.54 -6.68
C TYR A 173 -11.38 18.44 -7.94
N ASP A 174 -11.86 19.65 -7.82
CA ASP A 174 -11.84 20.64 -8.90
C ASP A 174 -10.39 21.03 -9.22
N VAL A 175 -9.96 20.73 -10.44
CA VAL A 175 -8.57 20.99 -10.88
C VAL A 175 -8.35 22.44 -11.32
N ARG A 176 -9.43 23.25 -11.47
CA ARG A 176 -9.35 24.62 -11.99
C ARG A 176 -8.49 25.52 -11.14
N GLU A 177 -8.58 25.38 -9.81
CA GLU A 177 -7.73 26.15 -8.88
C GLU A 177 -6.25 25.88 -9.09
N SER A 178 -5.90 24.65 -9.46
CA SER A 178 -4.51 24.25 -9.67
C SER A 178 -3.91 24.76 -10.98
N LEU A 179 -4.74 25.23 -11.92
CA LEU A 179 -4.23 25.79 -13.19
C LEU A 179 -3.40 27.07 -13.00
N GLY A 180 -3.64 27.79 -11.89
CA GLY A 180 -2.88 28.98 -11.51
C GLY A 180 -1.56 28.70 -10.77
N PHE A 181 -1.27 27.44 -10.42
CA PHE A 181 -0.04 27.11 -9.68
C PHE A 181 1.19 27.21 -10.60
N HIS A 182 2.26 27.80 -10.08
CA HIS A 182 3.56 27.81 -10.75
C HIS A 182 4.25 26.45 -10.58
N GLY A 183 5.15 26.12 -11.52
CA GLY A 183 5.92 24.89 -11.47
C GLY A 183 5.20 23.67 -12.07
N THR A 184 5.68 22.48 -11.72
CA THR A 184 5.20 21.22 -12.26
C THR A 184 3.95 20.74 -11.54
N ARG A 185 2.92 20.37 -12.29
CA ARG A 185 1.66 19.83 -11.76
C ARG A 185 1.49 18.38 -12.15
N ILE A 186 1.38 17.53 -11.14
CA ILE A 186 1.21 16.09 -11.31
C ILE A 186 -0.24 15.72 -10.93
N TYR A 187 -1.05 15.45 -11.95
CA TYR A 187 -2.43 15.06 -11.75
C TYR A 187 -2.56 13.55 -11.56
N MET A 188 -2.98 13.14 -10.36
CA MET A 188 -3.14 11.73 -10.02
C MET A 188 -4.59 11.28 -10.10
N LYS A 189 -4.80 10.00 -10.46
CA LYS A 189 -6.14 9.37 -10.59
C LYS A 189 -7.02 10.05 -11.64
N SER A 190 -6.42 10.56 -12.71
CA SER A 190 -7.09 11.37 -13.74
C SER A 190 -7.88 10.57 -14.78
N GLY A 191 -7.86 9.22 -14.77
CA GLY A 191 -8.34 8.37 -15.85
C GLY A 191 -9.70 8.70 -16.47
N LYS A 192 -10.68 9.16 -15.66
CA LYS A 192 -12.01 9.58 -16.17
C LYS A 192 -12.12 11.08 -16.50
N LYS A 193 -11.13 11.88 -16.14
CA LYS A 193 -11.12 13.34 -16.29
C LYS A 193 -9.96 13.83 -17.15
N LEU A 194 -9.31 12.92 -17.87
CA LEU A 194 -8.15 13.27 -18.70
C LEU A 194 -8.49 14.29 -19.78
N GLU A 195 -9.73 14.28 -20.30
CA GLU A 195 -10.22 15.22 -21.31
C GLU A 195 -10.54 16.62 -20.73
N GLU A 196 -10.66 16.74 -19.40
CA GLU A 196 -10.91 18.01 -18.71
C GLU A 196 -9.61 18.73 -18.29
N LEU A 197 -8.45 18.06 -18.43
CA LEU A 197 -7.11 18.53 -18.09
C LEU A 197 -6.38 19.09 -19.33
#